data_c411b80ff71a50b4c9b4a077ee22616a
#
_entry.id   c411b80ff71a50b4c9b4a077ee22616a
#
_cell.length_a   1.000
_cell.length_b   1.000
_cell.length_c   1.000
_cell.angle_alpha   90.00
_cell.angle_beta   90.00
_cell.angle_gamma   90.00
#
_symmetry.space_group_name_H-M   'P 1'
#
loop_
_entity.id
_entity.type
_entity.pdbx_description
1 polymer ?
#
loop_
_entity_poly.entity_id
_entity_poly.type
_entity_poly.pdbx_seq_one_letter_code
_entity_poly.pdbx_strand_id
1 'polypeptide(L)'
;KGSAQCKSSVMLAALNAPGKTVIKAKKSRDHTEILFKHLKIPIKLIKNKKFDLIKVKGGKKFIGFNYKIPSDISSSAFFIILTALSIKSQLTIKNVNINPSRIGVITILKKMGVKILFKNKKKYMGEQVADIFVKGANNIRSINCPKYLNSQAIDEFLLIFLVAAKADGISYFKEISELNQKESPRLKLGSKILNMMGVKTILTNDSIKIYGNPKLKIQNKIEIKNYLKDHRIFMMSMIAALSIGGNWKLHDPDSIRTSFPSFLNLIKKIQKSPK
;
A
#
# COMPACT_ATOMS: atom_id res chain seq x y z
N LYS A 1 15.73 3.10 11.15
CA LYS A 1 14.61 2.91 10.22
C LYS A 1 14.72 3.91 9.09
N GLY A 2 14.29 3.53 7.86
CA GLY A 2 14.22 4.45 6.74
C GLY A 2 12.88 5.18 6.77
N SER A 3 12.89 6.51 6.87
CA SER A 3 11.69 7.35 6.76
C SER A 3 11.80 8.25 5.55
N ALA A 4 10.88 8.12 4.60
CA ALA A 4 10.80 9.04 3.46
C ALA A 4 10.41 10.45 3.90
N GLN A 5 9.55 10.58 4.90
CA GLN A 5 9.10 11.88 5.42
C GLN A 5 10.25 12.64 6.09
N CYS A 6 11.01 12.00 7.01
CA CYS A 6 12.17 12.62 7.63
C CYS A 6 13.24 13.00 6.60
N LYS A 7 13.49 12.13 5.61
CA LYS A 7 14.39 12.41 4.50
C LYS A 7 13.93 13.64 3.70
N SER A 8 12.66 13.67 3.33
CA SER A 8 12.07 14.78 2.56
C SER A 8 12.09 16.09 3.32
N SER A 9 11.80 16.10 4.64
CA SER A 9 11.86 17.32 5.45
C SER A 9 13.26 17.94 5.47
N VAL A 10 14.31 17.12 5.65
CA VAL A 10 15.69 17.58 5.58
C VAL A 10 16.07 18.08 4.18
N MET A 11 15.62 17.40 3.12
CA MET A 11 15.83 17.84 1.74
C MET A 11 15.16 19.18 1.45
N LEU A 12 13.93 19.41 1.93
CA LEU A 12 13.22 20.69 1.78
C LEU A 12 13.90 21.81 2.59
N ALA A 13 14.31 21.54 3.82
CA ALA A 13 15.09 22.49 4.62
C ALA A 13 16.41 22.88 3.94
N ALA A 14 17.08 21.92 3.29
CA ALA A 14 18.31 22.14 2.58
C ALA A 14 18.19 23.12 1.39
N LEU A 15 16.98 23.36 0.85
CA LEU A 15 16.76 24.36 -0.22
C LEU A 15 17.06 25.78 0.25
N ASN A 16 16.78 26.06 1.53
CA ASN A 16 16.98 27.39 2.12
C ASN A 16 18.35 27.53 2.82
N ALA A 17 19.08 26.44 2.98
CA ALA A 17 20.40 26.46 3.61
C ALA A 17 21.47 26.91 2.60
N PRO A 18 22.39 27.82 2.97
CA PRO A 18 23.52 28.16 2.12
C PRO A 18 24.44 26.93 1.97
N GLY A 19 25.01 26.78 0.76
CA GLY A 19 26.02 25.74 0.51
C GLY A 19 25.43 24.37 0.21
N LYS A 20 26.02 23.30 0.77
CA LYS A 20 25.76 21.91 0.42
C LYS A 20 25.36 21.09 1.64
N THR A 21 24.18 20.51 1.60
CA THR A 21 23.70 19.57 2.62
C THR A 21 23.90 18.14 2.16
N VAL A 22 24.47 17.28 3.02
CA VAL A 22 24.71 15.86 2.72
C VAL A 22 23.84 15.02 3.66
N ILE A 23 22.99 14.18 3.09
CA ILE A 23 22.02 13.36 3.81
C ILE A 23 22.36 11.88 3.56
N LYS A 24 22.66 11.12 4.63
CA LYS A 24 22.79 9.67 4.60
C LYS A 24 21.48 9.05 5.07
N ALA A 25 20.72 8.46 4.17
CA ALA A 25 19.39 7.91 4.47
C ALA A 25 19.29 6.42 4.14
N LYS A 26 18.62 5.63 4.97
CA LYS A 26 18.21 4.28 4.59
C LYS A 26 17.25 4.35 3.41
N LYS A 27 17.24 3.30 2.58
CA LYS A 27 16.36 3.21 1.42
C LYS A 27 14.91 3.40 1.83
N SER A 28 14.22 4.29 1.12
CA SER A 28 12.81 4.62 1.30
C SER A 28 12.25 5.16 -0.01
N ARG A 29 10.97 5.58 -0.02
CA ARG A 29 10.33 6.23 -1.17
C ARG A 29 11.16 7.41 -1.65
N ASP A 30 11.29 7.60 -2.98
CA ASP A 30 12.19 8.57 -3.61
C ASP A 30 11.46 9.67 -4.41
N HIS A 31 10.22 9.95 -4.07
CA HIS A 31 9.40 10.96 -4.75
C HIS A 31 10.03 12.36 -4.72
N THR A 32 10.58 12.77 -3.58
CA THR A 32 11.22 14.09 -3.43
C THR A 32 12.48 14.21 -4.29
N GLU A 33 13.29 13.16 -4.37
CA GLU A 33 14.48 13.12 -5.22
C GLU A 33 14.10 13.20 -6.70
N ILE A 34 13.02 12.53 -7.10
CA ILE A 34 12.51 12.56 -8.47
C ILE A 34 12.00 13.96 -8.80
N LEU A 35 11.21 14.56 -7.91
CA LEU A 35 10.69 15.92 -8.08
C LEU A 35 11.84 16.96 -8.16
N PHE A 36 12.83 16.89 -7.26
CA PHE A 36 13.96 17.79 -7.28
C PHE A 36 14.74 17.71 -8.59
N LYS A 37 14.96 16.51 -9.12
CA LYS A 37 15.57 16.32 -10.44
C LYS A 37 14.73 16.93 -11.57
N HIS A 38 13.42 16.73 -11.52
CA HIS A 38 12.50 17.28 -12.50
C HIS A 38 12.54 18.82 -12.53
N LEU A 39 12.56 19.43 -11.35
CA LEU A 39 12.66 20.88 -11.16
C LEU A 39 14.07 21.44 -11.38
N LYS A 40 15.02 20.59 -11.81
CA LYS A 40 16.42 20.97 -12.01
C LYS A 40 17.09 21.57 -10.75
N ILE A 41 16.58 21.20 -9.57
CA ILE A 41 17.24 21.52 -8.30
C ILE A 41 18.55 20.73 -8.23
N PRO A 42 19.67 21.37 -7.85
CA PRO A 42 20.97 20.70 -7.81
C PRO A 42 21.01 19.60 -6.75
N ILE A 43 20.76 18.37 -7.18
CA ILE A 43 20.80 17.16 -6.36
C ILE A 43 21.72 16.12 -6.98
N LYS A 44 22.58 15.49 -6.16
CA LYS A 44 23.36 14.32 -6.54
C LYS A 44 22.97 13.15 -5.65
N LEU A 45 22.53 12.05 -6.25
CA LEU A 45 22.13 10.83 -5.56
C LEU A 45 23.16 9.74 -5.82
N ILE A 46 23.76 9.20 -4.76
CA ILE A 46 24.67 8.06 -4.80
C ILE A 46 23.98 6.91 -4.09
N LYS A 47 23.59 5.89 -4.85
CA LYS A 47 22.88 4.70 -4.34
C LYS A 47 23.88 3.65 -3.88
N ASN A 48 23.77 3.21 -2.63
CA ASN A 48 24.52 2.09 -2.06
C ASN A 48 23.59 0.93 -1.72
N LYS A 49 24.14 -0.25 -1.39
CA LYS A 49 23.31 -1.42 -1.01
C LYS A 49 22.44 -1.16 0.21
N LYS A 50 22.96 -0.50 1.25
CA LYS A 50 22.29 -0.31 2.56
C LYS A 50 21.65 1.07 2.74
N PHE A 51 22.18 2.11 2.09
CA PHE A 51 21.73 3.50 2.24
C PHE A 51 21.92 4.28 0.93
N ASP A 52 21.26 5.40 0.84
CA ASP A 52 21.46 6.39 -0.22
C ASP A 52 22.16 7.63 0.38
N LEU A 53 23.12 8.18 -0.35
CA LEU A 53 23.77 9.44 -0.02
C LEU A 53 23.22 10.51 -0.97
N ILE A 54 22.54 11.50 -0.40
CA ILE A 54 21.85 12.56 -1.13
C ILE A 54 22.58 13.87 -0.83
N LYS A 55 23.05 14.55 -1.87
CA LYS A 55 23.72 15.86 -1.76
C LYS A 55 22.82 16.89 -2.41
N VAL A 56 22.33 17.86 -1.63
CA VAL A 56 21.49 18.97 -2.10
C VAL A 56 22.27 20.26 -1.98
N LYS A 57 22.30 21.08 -3.04
CA LYS A 57 22.87 22.44 -3.00
C LYS A 57 21.70 23.42 -2.88
N GLY A 58 21.64 24.13 -1.77
CA GLY A 58 20.61 25.13 -1.49
C GLY A 58 20.93 26.51 -2.05
N GLY A 59 20.09 27.48 -1.72
CA GLY A 59 20.23 28.88 -2.13
C GLY A 59 19.84 29.19 -3.58
N LYS A 60 19.33 28.18 -4.33
CA LYS A 60 18.87 28.38 -5.71
C LYS A 60 17.35 28.59 -5.72
N LYS A 61 16.91 29.71 -6.29
CA LYS A 61 15.49 29.94 -6.55
C LYS A 61 14.98 28.99 -7.66
N PHE A 62 13.77 28.49 -7.53
CA PHE A 62 13.08 27.71 -8.55
C PHE A 62 11.71 28.33 -8.86
N ILE A 63 11.25 28.09 -10.09
CA ILE A 63 9.99 28.67 -10.59
C ILE A 63 8.84 27.80 -10.11
N GLY A 64 7.74 28.41 -9.70
CA GLY A 64 6.50 27.71 -9.39
C GLY A 64 5.96 26.94 -10.61
N PHE A 65 5.25 25.86 -10.38
CA PHE A 65 4.75 24.98 -11.43
C PHE A 65 3.38 24.39 -11.06
N ASN A 66 2.62 24.06 -12.09
CA ASN A 66 1.36 23.35 -11.93
C ASN A 66 1.60 21.84 -11.94
N TYR A 67 1.09 21.13 -10.93
CA TYR A 67 1.27 19.69 -10.79
C TYR A 67 -0.07 19.00 -10.50
N LYS A 68 -0.54 18.19 -11.45
CA LYS A 68 -1.69 17.32 -11.22
C LYS A 68 -1.20 16.03 -10.55
N ILE A 69 -1.51 15.87 -9.28
CA ILE A 69 -1.07 14.68 -8.51
C ILE A 69 -1.71 13.42 -9.11
N PRO A 70 -0.91 12.41 -9.50
CA PRO A 70 -1.43 11.11 -9.93
C PRO A 70 -2.19 10.39 -8.81
N SER A 71 -3.04 9.42 -9.17
CA SER A 71 -3.72 8.58 -8.19
C SER A 71 -2.72 7.80 -7.33
N ASP A 72 -3.00 7.71 -6.03
CA ASP A 72 -2.14 7.01 -5.09
C ASP A 72 -2.31 5.50 -5.17
N ILE A 73 -1.19 4.76 -5.21
CA ILE A 73 -1.19 3.29 -5.27
C ILE A 73 -1.78 2.66 -4.01
N SER A 74 -1.57 3.26 -2.83
CA SER A 74 -2.12 2.74 -1.57
C SER A 74 -3.64 2.85 -1.53
N SER A 75 -4.20 3.97 -1.99
CA SER A 75 -5.66 4.14 -2.16
C SER A 75 -6.21 3.21 -3.23
N SER A 76 -5.48 3.03 -4.33
CA SER A 76 -5.85 2.11 -5.40
C SER A 76 -5.83 0.65 -4.96
N ALA A 77 -4.96 0.27 -4.03
CA ALA A 77 -4.80 -1.10 -3.55
C ALA A 77 -6.09 -1.68 -2.95
N PHE A 78 -6.92 -0.88 -2.28
CA PHE A 78 -8.20 -1.33 -1.76
C PHE A 78 -9.12 -1.85 -2.87
N PHE A 79 -9.22 -1.13 -3.96
CA PHE A 79 -10.06 -1.50 -5.10
C PHE A 79 -9.44 -2.61 -5.96
N ILE A 80 -8.11 -2.63 -6.07
CA ILE A 80 -7.38 -3.73 -6.73
C ILE A 80 -7.67 -5.04 -6.02
N ILE A 81 -7.60 -5.06 -4.69
CA ILE A 81 -7.79 -6.28 -3.90
C ILE A 81 -9.27 -6.66 -3.84
N LEU A 82 -10.18 -5.69 -3.70
CA LEU A 82 -11.61 -5.96 -3.84
C LEU A 82 -11.91 -6.68 -5.16
N THR A 83 -11.40 -6.16 -6.27
CA THR A 83 -11.58 -6.79 -7.59
C THR A 83 -10.89 -8.16 -7.68
N ALA A 84 -9.65 -8.28 -7.18
CA ALA A 84 -8.91 -9.54 -7.22
C ALA A 84 -9.64 -10.67 -6.48
N LEU A 85 -10.30 -10.35 -5.36
CA LEU A 85 -11.09 -11.31 -4.55
C LEU A 85 -12.52 -11.55 -5.09
N SER A 86 -12.99 -10.74 -6.04
CA SER A 86 -14.33 -10.83 -6.63
C SER A 86 -14.25 -11.55 -7.98
N ILE A 87 -14.64 -12.82 -8.01
CA ILE A 87 -14.66 -13.66 -9.23
C ILE A 87 -15.52 -12.98 -10.32
N LYS A 88 -15.09 -13.07 -11.58
CA LYS A 88 -15.72 -12.44 -12.77
C LYS A 88 -15.66 -10.91 -12.83
N SER A 89 -15.07 -10.24 -11.84
CA SER A 89 -14.92 -8.79 -11.82
C SER A 89 -13.69 -8.32 -12.57
N GLN A 90 -13.75 -7.10 -13.10
CA GLN A 90 -12.60 -6.40 -13.66
C GLN A 90 -12.69 -4.91 -13.37
N LEU A 91 -11.55 -4.26 -13.24
CA LEU A 91 -11.46 -2.84 -12.95
C LEU A 91 -10.24 -2.21 -13.64
N THR A 92 -10.40 -0.99 -14.12
CA THR A 92 -9.27 -0.15 -14.57
C THR A 92 -9.22 1.10 -13.73
N ILE A 93 -8.12 1.30 -13.00
CA ILE A 93 -7.85 2.51 -12.23
C ILE A 93 -6.91 3.40 -13.02
N LYS A 94 -7.36 4.61 -13.31
CA LYS A 94 -6.67 5.53 -14.21
C LYS A 94 -5.57 6.33 -13.52
N ASN A 95 -4.49 6.58 -14.26
CA ASN A 95 -3.46 7.56 -13.94
C ASN A 95 -2.82 7.33 -12.55
N VAL A 96 -2.49 6.09 -12.21
CA VAL A 96 -1.90 5.71 -10.92
C VAL A 96 -0.38 5.88 -10.95
N ASN A 97 0.20 6.46 -9.90
CA ASN A 97 1.65 6.48 -9.72
C ASN A 97 2.16 5.05 -9.51
N ILE A 98 3.06 4.61 -10.37
CA ILE A 98 3.66 3.28 -10.36
C ILE A 98 5.15 3.32 -10.05
N ASN A 99 5.56 4.23 -9.16
CA ASN A 99 6.94 4.31 -8.69
C ASN A 99 7.41 2.94 -8.16
N PRO A 100 8.56 2.41 -8.62
CA PRO A 100 9.07 1.11 -8.18
C PRO A 100 9.24 0.96 -6.67
N SER A 101 9.47 2.06 -5.95
CA SER A 101 9.57 2.05 -4.48
C SER A 101 8.21 1.85 -3.77
N ARG A 102 7.09 1.84 -4.51
CA ARG A 102 5.73 1.78 -3.99
C ARG A 102 4.89 0.61 -4.49
N ILE A 103 5.27 -0.04 -5.59
CA ILE A 103 4.46 -1.08 -6.24
C ILE A 103 4.70 -2.49 -5.70
N GLY A 104 5.22 -2.62 -4.49
CA GLY A 104 5.43 -3.93 -3.85
C GLY A 104 4.15 -4.75 -3.77
N VAL A 105 3.02 -4.11 -3.46
CA VAL A 105 1.70 -4.77 -3.44
C VAL A 105 1.36 -5.41 -4.78
N ILE A 106 1.59 -4.71 -5.90
CA ILE A 106 1.34 -5.25 -7.24
C ILE A 106 2.23 -6.45 -7.54
N THR A 107 3.50 -6.37 -7.15
CA THR A 107 4.46 -7.46 -7.34
C THR A 107 4.07 -8.70 -6.53
N ILE A 108 3.64 -8.52 -5.27
CA ILE A 108 3.17 -9.61 -4.40
C ILE A 108 1.91 -10.24 -5.00
N LEU A 109 0.91 -9.45 -5.37
CA LEU A 109 -0.35 -9.95 -5.94
C LEU A 109 -0.12 -10.73 -7.23
N LYS A 110 0.76 -10.25 -8.12
CA LYS A 110 1.13 -11.00 -9.34
C LYS A 110 1.78 -12.35 -9.01
N LYS A 111 2.67 -12.40 -8.00
CA LYS A 111 3.27 -13.67 -7.52
C LYS A 111 2.22 -14.63 -6.94
N MET A 112 1.15 -14.09 -6.35
CA MET A 112 0.01 -14.87 -5.85
C MET A 112 -0.98 -15.28 -6.96
N GLY A 113 -0.73 -14.92 -8.23
CA GLY A 113 -1.54 -15.34 -9.37
C GLY A 113 -2.61 -14.34 -9.82
N VAL A 114 -2.64 -13.13 -9.25
CA VAL A 114 -3.61 -12.11 -9.67
C VAL A 114 -3.17 -11.48 -10.99
N LYS A 115 -4.07 -11.44 -11.97
CA LYS A 115 -3.81 -10.80 -13.28
C LYS A 115 -3.93 -9.30 -13.16
N ILE A 116 -2.77 -8.61 -13.20
CA ILE A 116 -2.68 -7.14 -13.15
C ILE A 116 -1.80 -6.67 -14.31
N LEU A 117 -2.30 -5.71 -15.10
CA LEU A 117 -1.59 -5.14 -16.25
C LEU A 117 -1.46 -3.62 -16.07
N PHE A 118 -0.31 -3.09 -16.47
CA PHE A 118 -0.10 -1.66 -16.62
C PHE A 118 -0.35 -1.27 -18.08
N LYS A 119 -1.33 -0.39 -18.30
CA LYS A 119 -1.68 0.18 -19.61
C LYS A 119 -1.30 1.66 -19.63
N ASN A 120 -1.15 2.25 -20.81
CA ASN A 120 -0.92 3.69 -21.00
C ASN A 120 0.22 4.24 -20.12
N LYS A 121 1.33 3.50 -20.02
CA LYS A 121 2.50 3.92 -19.25
C LYS A 121 3.08 5.20 -19.82
N LYS A 122 3.33 6.16 -18.93
CA LYS A 122 3.97 7.43 -19.28
C LYS A 122 4.85 7.93 -18.13
N LYS A 123 5.76 8.84 -18.49
CA LYS A 123 6.51 9.61 -17.50
C LYS A 123 5.82 10.97 -17.33
N TYR A 124 5.47 11.32 -16.11
CA TYR A 124 4.84 12.59 -15.77
C TYR A 124 5.57 13.26 -14.62
N MET A 125 6.14 14.44 -14.85
CA MET A 125 6.93 15.20 -13.86
C MET A 125 8.03 14.35 -13.18
N GLY A 126 8.69 13.50 -13.95
CA GLY A 126 9.73 12.58 -13.46
C GLY A 126 9.21 11.24 -12.93
N GLU A 127 7.96 11.15 -12.50
CA GLU A 127 7.33 9.94 -11.99
C GLU A 127 6.80 9.03 -13.10
N GLN A 128 6.80 7.73 -12.85
CA GLN A 128 6.13 6.77 -13.71
C GLN A 128 4.66 6.66 -13.33
N VAL A 129 3.79 6.75 -14.33
CA VAL A 129 2.33 6.70 -14.18
C VAL A 129 1.75 5.73 -15.20
N ALA A 130 0.73 4.97 -14.80
CA ALA A 130 0.00 4.07 -15.69
C ALA A 130 -1.47 3.91 -15.29
N ASP A 131 -2.28 3.38 -16.19
CA ASP A 131 -3.56 2.80 -15.85
C ASP A 131 -3.34 1.36 -15.36
N ILE A 132 -3.94 1.01 -14.22
CA ILE A 132 -3.85 -0.34 -13.65
C ILE A 132 -5.13 -1.09 -13.99
N PHE A 133 -5.01 -2.11 -14.82
CA PHE A 133 -6.08 -3.07 -15.08
C PHE A 133 -5.89 -4.28 -14.17
N VAL A 134 -6.96 -4.67 -13.47
CA VAL A 134 -7.01 -5.87 -12.61
C VAL A 134 -8.23 -6.70 -12.98
N LYS A 135 -8.07 -8.03 -12.91
CA LYS A 135 -9.15 -9.01 -13.11
C LYS A 135 -9.27 -9.89 -11.88
N GLY A 136 -10.51 -10.23 -11.50
CA GLY A 136 -10.81 -11.18 -10.45
C GLY A 136 -10.10 -12.52 -10.66
N ALA A 137 -9.53 -13.08 -9.59
CA ALA A 137 -8.76 -14.30 -9.64
C ALA A 137 -9.60 -15.50 -9.20
N ASN A 138 -9.60 -16.56 -10.00
CA ASN A 138 -10.26 -17.83 -9.62
C ASN A 138 -9.38 -18.65 -8.65
N ASN A 139 -8.05 -18.63 -8.87
CA ASN A 139 -7.08 -19.37 -8.09
C ASN A 139 -6.00 -18.42 -7.58
N ILE A 140 -5.99 -18.21 -6.28
CA ILE A 140 -4.96 -17.43 -5.60
C ILE A 140 -4.02 -18.39 -4.89
N ARG A 141 -2.71 -18.26 -5.14
CA ARG A 141 -1.67 -19.09 -4.55
C ARG A 141 -1.09 -18.43 -3.32
N SER A 142 -0.69 -19.24 -2.35
CA SER A 142 0.09 -18.78 -1.20
C SER A 142 1.46 -18.25 -1.62
N ILE A 143 2.10 -17.51 -0.73
CA ILE A 143 3.40 -16.90 -0.98
C ILE A 143 4.32 -16.97 0.25
N ASN A 144 5.59 -17.33 0.02
CA ASN A 144 6.68 -16.95 0.92
C ASN A 144 7.20 -15.59 0.45
N CYS A 145 6.74 -14.52 1.13
CA CYS A 145 6.96 -13.16 0.63
C CYS A 145 8.44 -12.77 0.68
N PRO A 146 9.04 -12.36 -0.46
CA PRO A 146 10.42 -11.89 -0.48
C PRO A 146 10.59 -10.63 0.38
N LYS A 147 11.54 -10.63 1.31
CA LYS A 147 11.77 -9.55 2.28
C LYS A 147 12.04 -8.17 1.64
N TYR A 148 12.65 -8.14 0.44
CA TYR A 148 12.93 -6.88 -0.26
C TYR A 148 11.66 -6.12 -0.67
N LEU A 149 10.50 -6.78 -0.73
CA LEU A 149 9.20 -6.18 -1.02
C LEU A 149 8.57 -5.49 0.21
N ASN A 150 9.06 -5.78 1.43
CA ASN A 150 8.45 -5.26 2.66
C ASN A 150 8.33 -3.73 2.66
N SER A 151 9.43 -3.03 2.40
CA SER A 151 9.43 -1.56 2.39
C SER A 151 8.59 -0.96 1.26
N GLN A 152 8.40 -1.70 0.16
CA GLN A 152 7.62 -1.27 -1.00
C GLN A 152 6.12 -1.52 -0.86
N ALA A 153 5.72 -2.36 0.11
CA ALA A 153 4.33 -2.77 0.37
C ALA A 153 3.91 -2.59 1.83
N ILE A 154 4.72 -1.88 2.65
CA ILE A 154 4.53 -1.83 4.09
C ILE A 154 3.15 -1.33 4.51
N ASP A 155 2.57 -0.44 3.74
CA ASP A 155 1.26 0.14 4.03
C ASP A 155 0.10 -0.72 3.50
N GLU A 156 0.35 -1.71 2.65
CA GLU A 156 -0.66 -2.56 2.02
C GLU A 156 -0.73 -3.99 2.61
N PHE A 157 0.12 -4.33 3.59
CA PHE A 157 0.16 -5.70 4.15
C PHE A 157 -1.18 -6.16 4.72
N LEU A 158 -1.95 -5.28 5.37
CA LEU A 158 -3.29 -5.63 5.86
C LEU A 158 -4.20 -6.17 4.74
N LEU A 159 -4.14 -5.56 3.56
CA LEU A 159 -4.88 -5.99 2.39
C LEU A 159 -4.30 -7.28 1.77
N ILE A 160 -2.96 -7.39 1.74
CA ILE A 160 -2.28 -8.60 1.28
C ILE A 160 -2.63 -9.80 2.17
N PHE A 161 -2.82 -9.59 3.47
CA PHE A 161 -3.28 -10.63 4.40
C PHE A 161 -4.69 -11.14 4.06
N LEU A 162 -5.60 -10.27 3.58
CA LEU A 162 -6.91 -10.72 3.08
C LEU A 162 -6.77 -11.63 1.84
N VAL A 163 -5.87 -11.28 0.93
CA VAL A 163 -5.59 -12.12 -0.25
C VAL A 163 -4.99 -13.46 0.18
N ALA A 164 -4.06 -13.44 1.15
CA ALA A 164 -3.48 -14.65 1.72
C ALA A 164 -4.51 -15.53 2.43
N ALA A 165 -5.53 -14.94 3.07
CA ALA A 165 -6.63 -15.66 3.70
C ALA A 165 -7.48 -16.47 2.70
N LYS A 166 -7.56 -16.01 1.44
CA LYS A 166 -8.27 -16.68 0.34
C LYS A 166 -7.34 -17.50 -0.57
N ALA A 167 -6.04 -17.52 -0.28
CA ALA A 167 -5.07 -18.27 -1.08
C ALA A 167 -5.11 -19.77 -0.78
N ASP A 168 -4.70 -20.56 -1.75
CA ASP A 168 -4.43 -21.99 -1.53
C ASP A 168 -3.05 -22.14 -0.88
N GLY A 169 -3.01 -22.82 0.29
CA GLY A 169 -1.79 -23.09 1.05
C GLY A 169 -1.45 -22.03 2.10
N ILE A 170 -0.21 -22.04 2.57
CA ILE A 170 0.27 -21.22 3.69
C ILE A 170 1.11 -20.07 3.16
N SER A 171 0.69 -18.84 3.46
CA SER A 171 1.48 -17.63 3.17
C SER A 171 2.32 -17.23 4.36
N TYR A 172 3.57 -16.80 4.12
CA TYR A 172 4.50 -16.40 5.16
C TYR A 172 5.13 -15.03 4.87
N PHE A 173 5.03 -14.14 5.85
CA PHE A 173 5.56 -12.78 5.81
C PHE A 173 6.48 -12.57 7.00
N LYS A 174 7.75 -12.21 6.75
CA LYS A 174 8.83 -12.04 7.75
C LYS A 174 9.35 -10.61 7.75
N GLU A 175 9.95 -10.20 8.89
CA GLU A 175 10.60 -8.89 9.06
C GLU A 175 9.65 -7.71 8.79
N ILE A 176 8.42 -7.83 9.27
CA ILE A 176 7.36 -6.82 9.13
C ILE A 176 6.96 -6.18 10.47
N SER A 177 7.85 -6.20 11.47
CA SER A 177 7.62 -5.59 12.79
C SER A 177 7.26 -4.11 12.72
N GLU A 178 7.67 -3.41 11.66
CA GLU A 178 7.32 -1.99 11.41
C GLU A 178 5.80 -1.76 11.37
N LEU A 179 5.00 -2.77 11.01
CA LEU A 179 3.53 -2.68 11.02
C LEU A 179 2.95 -2.40 12.42
N ASN A 180 3.64 -2.83 13.48
CA ASN A 180 3.20 -2.57 14.86
C ASN A 180 3.58 -1.17 15.37
N GLN A 181 4.26 -0.36 14.54
CA GLN A 181 4.71 1.00 14.86
C GLN A 181 4.02 2.05 13.98
N LYS A 182 2.94 1.66 13.33
CA LYS A 182 2.06 2.55 12.56
C LYS A 182 1.03 3.21 13.51
N GLU A 183 -0.06 3.76 12.98
CA GLU A 183 -1.15 4.39 13.74
C GLU A 183 -1.78 3.44 14.78
N SER A 184 -1.70 2.16 14.48
CA SER A 184 -2.09 1.07 15.38
C SER A 184 -1.11 -0.10 15.23
N PRO A 185 -1.08 -1.08 16.13
CA PRO A 185 -0.28 -2.29 15.97
C PRO A 185 -0.89 -3.20 14.89
N ARG A 186 -0.74 -2.76 13.62
CA ARG A 186 -1.41 -3.34 12.44
C ARG A 186 -1.16 -4.83 12.26
N LEU A 187 0.05 -5.32 12.58
CA LEU A 187 0.35 -6.74 12.47
C LEU A 187 -0.49 -7.57 13.46
N LYS A 188 -0.60 -7.12 14.71
CA LYS A 188 -1.41 -7.76 15.75
C LYS A 188 -2.90 -7.66 15.42
N LEU A 189 -3.38 -6.48 15.03
CA LEU A 189 -4.80 -6.27 14.69
C LEU A 189 -5.20 -7.02 13.43
N GLY A 190 -4.34 -7.05 12.40
CA GLY A 190 -4.59 -7.83 11.20
C GLY A 190 -4.72 -9.32 11.48
N SER A 191 -3.82 -9.89 12.29
CA SER A 191 -3.92 -11.28 12.74
C SER A 191 -5.21 -11.55 13.52
N LYS A 192 -5.58 -10.64 14.45
CA LYS A 192 -6.83 -10.75 15.22
C LYS A 192 -8.05 -10.77 14.31
N ILE A 193 -8.12 -9.88 13.33
CA ILE A 193 -9.24 -9.82 12.38
C ILE A 193 -9.33 -11.09 11.55
N LEU A 194 -8.19 -11.60 11.04
CA LEU A 194 -8.17 -12.87 10.30
C LEU A 194 -8.67 -14.03 11.16
N ASN A 195 -8.27 -14.10 12.44
CA ASN A 195 -8.76 -15.14 13.35
C ASN A 195 -10.28 -15.00 13.60
N MET A 196 -10.82 -13.78 13.72
CA MET A 196 -12.26 -13.54 13.80
C MET A 196 -13.00 -14.00 12.53
N MET A 197 -12.34 -13.98 11.39
CA MET A 197 -12.85 -14.49 10.11
C MET A 197 -12.77 -16.03 10.02
N GLY A 198 -12.22 -16.73 11.03
CA GLY A 198 -11.99 -18.17 11.02
C GLY A 198 -10.71 -18.59 10.30
N VAL A 199 -9.80 -17.66 10.01
CA VAL A 199 -8.50 -17.94 9.36
C VAL A 199 -7.44 -18.18 10.43
N LYS A 200 -6.85 -19.37 10.46
CA LYS A 200 -5.74 -19.70 11.37
C LYS A 200 -4.51 -18.86 11.01
N THR A 201 -3.94 -18.21 12.03
CA THR A 201 -2.68 -17.47 11.90
C THR A 201 -1.68 -17.90 12.99
N ILE A 202 -0.38 -17.85 12.68
CA ILE A 202 0.70 -17.95 13.65
C ILE A 202 1.46 -16.63 13.59
N LEU A 203 1.39 -15.88 14.68
CA LEU A 203 1.95 -14.54 14.83
C LEU A 203 3.19 -14.57 15.70
N THR A 204 4.25 -13.86 15.28
CA THR A 204 5.38 -13.49 16.11
C THR A 204 5.50 -11.97 16.21
N ASN A 205 6.52 -11.44 16.87
CA ASN A 205 6.74 -10.00 16.98
C ASN A 205 7.02 -9.33 15.61
N ASP A 206 7.54 -10.08 14.64
CA ASP A 206 8.00 -9.57 13.35
C ASP A 206 7.50 -10.36 12.14
N SER A 207 6.69 -11.40 12.35
CA SER A 207 6.25 -12.26 11.26
C SER A 207 4.83 -12.80 11.46
N ILE A 208 4.21 -13.23 10.36
CA ILE A 208 2.92 -13.92 10.38
C ILE A 208 2.89 -15.03 9.33
N LYS A 209 2.40 -16.21 9.74
CA LYS A 209 1.94 -17.27 8.83
C LYS A 209 0.43 -17.22 8.75
N ILE A 210 -0.13 -17.30 7.56
CA ILE A 210 -1.57 -17.26 7.29
C ILE A 210 -1.93 -18.55 6.57
N TYR A 211 -2.80 -19.37 7.16
CA TYR A 211 -3.32 -20.60 6.58
C TYR A 211 -4.53 -20.23 5.71
N GLY A 212 -4.30 -20.11 4.42
CA GLY A 212 -5.31 -19.69 3.47
C GLY A 212 -6.36 -20.77 3.21
N ASN A 213 -7.56 -20.33 2.86
CA ASN A 213 -8.67 -21.19 2.49
C ASN A 213 -9.43 -20.58 1.30
N PRO A 214 -9.30 -21.13 0.07
CA PRO A 214 -10.04 -20.64 -1.11
C PRO A 214 -11.55 -20.63 -0.92
N LYS A 215 -12.09 -21.56 -0.10
CA LYS A 215 -13.51 -21.70 0.21
C LYS A 215 -13.94 -20.95 1.49
N LEU A 216 -13.10 -20.03 2.00
CA LEU A 216 -13.38 -19.28 3.22
C LEU A 216 -14.77 -18.64 3.15
N LYS A 217 -15.60 -18.96 4.13
CA LYS A 217 -16.90 -18.35 4.40
C LYS A 217 -16.92 -17.89 5.85
N ILE A 218 -17.42 -16.69 6.09
CA ILE A 218 -17.53 -16.12 7.43
C ILE A 218 -18.91 -16.51 7.97
N GLN A 219 -18.93 -17.27 9.06
CA GLN A 219 -20.16 -17.75 9.69
C GLN A 219 -20.61 -16.85 10.85
N ASN A 220 -19.65 -16.31 11.60
CA ASN A 220 -19.92 -15.51 12.78
C ASN A 220 -20.08 -14.04 12.45
N LYS A 221 -20.81 -13.33 13.33
CA LYS A 221 -20.84 -11.86 13.32
C LYS A 221 -19.47 -11.34 13.72
N ILE A 222 -18.90 -10.43 12.92
CA ILE A 222 -17.63 -9.77 13.16
C ILE A 222 -17.89 -8.33 13.57
N GLU A 223 -17.42 -7.94 14.76
CA GLU A 223 -17.48 -6.56 15.24
C GLU A 223 -16.08 -5.99 15.34
N ILE A 224 -15.79 -4.90 14.60
CA ILE A 224 -14.52 -4.21 14.60
C ILE A 224 -14.63 -2.91 15.39
N LYS A 225 -14.00 -2.89 16.56
CA LYS A 225 -13.94 -1.76 17.50
C LYS A 225 -12.59 -1.72 18.20
N ASN A 226 -12.27 -0.61 18.86
CA ASN A 226 -11.03 -0.45 19.66
C ASN A 226 -9.74 -0.67 18.85
N TYR A 227 -9.70 -0.12 17.62
CA TYR A 227 -8.56 -0.22 16.71
C TYR A 227 -7.83 1.12 16.52
N LEU A 228 -7.91 2.02 17.53
CA LEU A 228 -7.25 3.33 17.55
C LEU A 228 -7.63 4.23 16.37
N LYS A 229 -8.84 4.06 15.83
CA LYS A 229 -9.34 4.75 14.64
C LYS A 229 -8.39 4.68 13.43
N ASP A 230 -7.63 3.60 13.32
CA ASP A 230 -6.75 3.37 12.17
C ASP A 230 -7.58 3.16 10.90
N HIS A 231 -7.53 4.15 10.01
CA HIS A 231 -8.28 4.15 8.76
C HIS A 231 -8.02 2.91 7.88
N ARG A 232 -6.81 2.32 7.94
CA ARG A 232 -6.50 1.11 7.15
C ARG A 232 -7.15 -0.13 7.72
N ILE A 233 -7.31 -0.23 9.03
CA ILE A 233 -8.07 -1.31 9.67
C ILE A 233 -9.54 -1.22 9.27
N PHE A 234 -10.14 -0.03 9.32
CA PHE A 234 -11.51 0.19 8.88
C PHE A 234 -11.72 -0.20 7.41
N MET A 235 -10.89 0.35 6.51
CA MET A 235 -11.01 0.09 5.07
C MET A 235 -10.71 -1.37 4.71
N MET A 236 -9.71 -2.01 5.34
CA MET A 236 -9.44 -3.44 5.17
C MET A 236 -10.66 -4.29 5.56
N SER A 237 -11.28 -3.99 6.70
CA SER A 237 -12.46 -4.70 7.19
C SER A 237 -13.66 -4.52 6.25
N MET A 238 -13.85 -3.32 5.70
CA MET A 238 -14.85 -3.06 4.66
C MET A 238 -14.61 -3.89 3.40
N ILE A 239 -13.35 -3.97 2.92
CA ILE A 239 -12.99 -4.81 1.77
C ILE A 239 -13.25 -6.30 2.07
N ALA A 240 -12.93 -6.77 3.28
CA ALA A 240 -13.21 -8.14 3.70
C ALA A 240 -14.71 -8.43 3.67
N ALA A 241 -15.54 -7.56 4.25
CA ALA A 241 -16.99 -7.68 4.24
C ALA A 241 -17.57 -7.79 2.82
N LEU A 242 -17.08 -6.96 1.91
CA LEU A 242 -17.57 -6.91 0.52
C LEU A 242 -17.10 -8.07 -0.35
N SER A 243 -15.89 -8.59 -0.11
CA SER A 243 -15.28 -9.62 -0.97
C SER A 243 -15.46 -11.05 -0.45
N ILE A 244 -15.55 -11.24 0.86
CA ILE A 244 -15.65 -12.55 1.50
C ILE A 244 -17.07 -12.78 2.07
N GLY A 245 -17.79 -11.68 2.35
CA GLY A 245 -19.14 -11.73 2.91
C GLY A 245 -19.13 -11.80 4.43
N GLY A 246 -20.25 -12.27 5.02
CA GLY A 246 -20.48 -12.33 6.46
C GLY A 246 -21.23 -11.10 7.00
N ASN A 247 -21.56 -11.15 8.31
CA ASN A 247 -22.24 -10.07 9.01
C ASN A 247 -21.19 -9.22 9.76
N TRP A 248 -20.97 -7.98 9.32
CA TRP A 248 -19.95 -7.09 9.87
C TRP A 248 -20.58 -5.85 10.51
N LYS A 249 -20.09 -5.50 11.71
CA LYS A 249 -20.34 -4.21 12.35
C LYS A 249 -19.02 -3.48 12.50
N LEU A 250 -18.85 -2.38 11.75
CA LEU A 250 -17.65 -1.56 11.76
C LEU A 250 -17.94 -0.25 12.49
N HIS A 251 -17.14 0.05 13.51
CA HIS A 251 -17.22 1.31 14.24
C HIS A 251 -16.32 2.36 13.63
N ASP A 252 -16.44 3.61 14.05
CA ASP A 252 -15.62 4.76 13.67
C ASP A 252 -15.46 4.98 12.15
N PRO A 253 -16.54 5.09 11.37
CA PRO A 253 -16.46 5.32 9.92
C PRO A 253 -15.81 6.66 9.57
N ASP A 254 -15.73 7.59 10.51
CA ASP A 254 -15.05 8.88 10.38
C ASP A 254 -13.52 8.75 10.36
N SER A 255 -12.97 7.62 10.77
CA SER A 255 -11.51 7.34 10.74
C SER A 255 -10.87 7.52 9.36
N ILE A 256 -11.65 7.40 8.26
CA ILE A 256 -11.15 7.57 6.89
C ILE A 256 -11.07 9.03 6.43
N ARG A 257 -11.68 9.99 7.15
CA ARG A 257 -11.83 11.39 6.69
C ARG A 257 -10.50 12.08 6.41
N THR A 258 -9.48 11.78 7.19
CA THR A 258 -8.14 12.39 7.07
C THR A 258 -7.27 11.74 6.00
N SER A 259 -7.60 10.52 5.57
CA SER A 259 -6.76 9.74 4.66
C SER A 259 -7.43 9.49 3.30
N PHE A 260 -8.69 9.05 3.30
CA PHE A 260 -9.41 8.72 2.07
C PHE A 260 -10.91 9.06 2.19
N PRO A 261 -11.28 10.35 2.27
CA PRO A 261 -12.65 10.78 2.55
C PRO A 261 -13.67 10.32 1.52
N SER A 262 -13.27 10.10 0.26
CA SER A 262 -14.15 9.62 -0.81
C SER A 262 -14.33 8.09 -0.84
N PHE A 263 -13.66 7.31 0.04
CA PHE A 263 -13.64 5.84 -0.01
C PHE A 263 -15.04 5.21 -0.05
N LEU A 264 -15.91 5.55 0.90
CA LEU A 264 -17.26 4.98 0.97
C LEU A 264 -18.12 5.36 -0.25
N ASN A 265 -17.97 6.59 -0.76
CA ASN A 265 -18.68 7.03 -1.96
C ASN A 265 -18.23 6.24 -3.19
N LEU A 266 -16.93 5.94 -3.32
CA LEU A 266 -16.40 5.13 -4.40
C LEU A 266 -16.89 3.68 -4.30
N ILE A 267 -16.94 3.08 -3.10
CA ILE A 267 -17.52 1.75 -2.88
C ILE A 267 -18.98 1.72 -3.36
N LYS A 268 -19.81 2.67 -2.95
CA LYS A 268 -21.21 2.77 -3.38
C LYS A 268 -21.35 2.88 -4.90
N LYS A 269 -20.48 3.65 -5.56
CA LYS A 269 -20.48 3.77 -7.04
C LYS A 269 -20.18 2.44 -7.73
N ILE A 270 -19.15 1.71 -7.25
CA ILE A 270 -18.76 0.43 -7.83
C ILE A 270 -19.86 -0.62 -7.67
N GLN A 271 -20.56 -0.64 -6.53
CA GLN A 271 -21.67 -1.57 -6.28
C GLN A 271 -22.89 -1.29 -7.19
N LYS A 272 -23.09 -0.03 -7.60
CA LYS A 272 -24.21 0.38 -8.48
C LYS A 272 -23.87 0.26 -9.97
N SER A 273 -22.62 -0.01 -10.34
CA SER A 273 -22.26 -0.19 -11.75
C SER A 273 -22.89 -1.47 -12.29
N PRO A 274 -23.58 -1.44 -13.43
CA PRO A 274 -24.19 -2.63 -14.01
C PRO A 274 -23.11 -3.69 -14.28
N LYS A 275 -23.50 -4.94 -14.10
CA LYS A 275 -22.67 -6.13 -14.33
C LYS A 275 -22.33 -6.31 -15.81
#